data_38c0a06ea6b2d4525c8f1fef031cff2f
#
_entry.id   38c0a06ea6b2d4525c8f1fef031cff2f
#
_cell.length_a   1.000
_cell.length_b   1.000
_cell.length_c   1.000
_cell.angle_alpha   90.00
_cell.angle_beta   90.00
_cell.angle_gamma   90.00
#
_symmetry.space_group_name_H-M   'P 1'
#
loop_
_entity.id
_entity.type
_entity.pdbx_description
1 polymer ?
#
loop_
_entity_poly.entity_id
_entity_poly.type
_entity_poly.pdbx_seq_one_letter_code
_entity_poly.pdbx_strand_id
1 'polypeptide(L)'
;MINRHLLITVMKLTILGSGTSTGVPEIGCTCPVCTSADLRDNRLRASALLHTDDATILIDCGPDFRTQMLRAAVYERIDGVLITHEHYDHVGGLDDLRPFCRFSEIPIYSDAYTAAHLRVRMPYCFVDKKYPGVPRIYLREVEAGKPFSVRGTEILPVAVMHGRLPILGYRIGG
;
A
#
# COMPACT_ATOMS: atom_id res chain seq x y z
N MET A 1 -42.47 1.50 -9.18
CA MET A 1 -41.25 1.80 -9.99
C MET A 1 -40.19 2.29 -9.01
N ILE A 2 -39.23 1.45 -8.69
CA ILE A 2 -38.13 1.77 -7.78
C ILE A 2 -37.08 2.50 -8.60
N ASN A 3 -36.94 3.81 -8.33
CA ASN A 3 -35.92 4.65 -8.96
C ASN A 3 -34.55 4.21 -8.42
N ARG A 4 -33.84 3.35 -9.17
CA ARG A 4 -32.44 3.06 -8.89
C ARG A 4 -31.65 4.32 -9.23
N HIS A 5 -31.44 5.17 -8.23
CA HIS A 5 -30.39 6.16 -8.33
C HIS A 5 -29.08 5.42 -8.57
N LEU A 6 -28.51 5.63 -9.73
CA LEU A 6 -27.13 5.22 -10.02
C LEU A 6 -26.26 6.00 -9.05
N LEU A 7 -25.88 5.38 -7.92
CA LEU A 7 -24.87 5.92 -7.02
C LEU A 7 -23.56 5.85 -7.80
N ILE A 8 -23.12 6.96 -8.34
CA ILE A 8 -21.79 7.08 -8.92
C ILE A 8 -20.83 7.06 -7.76
N THR A 9 -20.23 5.90 -7.48
CA THR A 9 -19.13 5.79 -6.53
C THR A 9 -17.95 6.58 -7.09
N VAL A 10 -17.59 7.66 -6.44
CA VAL A 10 -16.40 8.43 -6.84
C VAL A 10 -15.17 7.81 -6.20
N MET A 11 -14.30 7.26 -7.05
CA MET A 11 -12.99 6.78 -6.61
C MET A 11 -11.91 7.76 -7.05
N LYS A 12 -11.03 8.15 -6.12
CA LYS A 12 -9.85 8.97 -6.39
C LYS A 12 -8.60 8.16 -6.11
N LEU A 13 -7.81 7.89 -7.14
CA LEU A 13 -6.49 7.26 -7.02
C LEU A 13 -5.41 8.33 -7.07
N THR A 14 -4.62 8.44 -6.00
CA THR A 14 -3.45 9.30 -5.93
C THR A 14 -2.20 8.44 -6.06
N ILE A 15 -1.43 8.63 -7.12
CA ILE A 15 -0.14 7.96 -7.29
C ILE A 15 0.88 8.65 -6.38
N LEU A 16 1.36 7.93 -5.37
CA LEU A 16 2.33 8.43 -4.39
C LEU A 16 3.77 8.25 -4.89
N GLY A 17 4.01 7.25 -5.72
CA GLY A 17 5.26 6.98 -6.37
C GLY A 17 5.07 6.10 -7.61
N SER A 18 5.83 6.39 -8.66
CA SER A 18 5.79 5.68 -9.95
C SER A 18 7.17 5.20 -10.40
N GLY A 19 8.16 5.24 -9.52
CA GLY A 19 9.50 4.72 -9.78
C GLY A 19 9.58 3.21 -9.63
N THR A 20 10.70 2.65 -10.10
CA THR A 20 11.05 1.23 -9.92
C THR A 20 11.50 0.95 -8.48
N SER A 21 11.97 -0.28 -8.22
CA SER A 21 12.50 -0.70 -6.91
C SER A 21 13.65 0.16 -6.38
N THR A 22 14.42 0.81 -7.26
CA THR A 22 15.51 1.73 -6.91
C THR A 22 15.08 3.20 -6.83
N GLY A 23 13.88 3.51 -7.31
CA GLY A 23 13.41 4.89 -7.51
C GLY A 23 14.10 5.58 -8.70
N VAL A 24 13.78 6.87 -8.92
CA VAL A 24 14.44 7.73 -9.91
C VAL A 24 14.70 9.08 -9.24
N PRO A 25 15.94 9.62 -9.25
CA PRO A 25 17.17 9.07 -9.82
C PRO A 25 17.66 7.82 -9.08
N GLU A 26 18.30 6.92 -9.82
CA GLU A 26 18.99 5.76 -9.26
C GLU A 26 20.41 6.14 -8.84
N ILE A 27 20.88 5.60 -7.70
CA ILE A 27 22.20 5.89 -7.15
C ILE A 27 23.28 5.46 -8.14
N GLY A 28 24.13 6.42 -8.55
CA GLY A 28 25.23 6.19 -9.49
C GLY A 28 24.82 6.16 -10.96
N CYS A 29 23.55 6.31 -11.31
CA CYS A 29 23.10 6.40 -12.69
C CYS A 29 23.36 7.79 -13.27
N THR A 30 23.97 7.84 -14.47
CA THR A 30 24.31 9.09 -15.17
C THR A 30 23.46 9.31 -16.42
N CYS A 31 22.36 8.58 -16.59
CA CYS A 31 21.47 8.75 -17.75
C CYS A 31 20.76 10.12 -17.70
N PRO A 32 20.25 10.62 -18.84
CA PRO A 32 19.61 11.94 -18.90
C PRO A 32 18.44 12.12 -17.91
N VAL A 33 17.70 11.07 -17.60
CA VAL A 33 16.59 11.13 -16.65
C VAL A 33 17.09 11.25 -15.21
N CYS A 34 18.08 10.43 -14.82
CA CYS A 34 18.62 10.46 -13.45
C CYS A 34 19.46 11.71 -13.15
N THR A 35 19.96 12.41 -14.19
CA THR A 35 20.69 13.67 -14.04
C THR A 35 19.85 14.91 -14.37
N SER A 36 18.56 14.72 -14.63
CA SER A 36 17.61 15.78 -14.96
C SER A 36 17.38 16.72 -13.77
N ALA A 37 17.27 18.02 -14.06
CA ALA A 37 16.83 19.02 -13.09
C ALA A 37 15.30 19.13 -13.01
N ASP A 38 14.54 18.42 -13.86
CA ASP A 38 13.08 18.42 -13.83
C ASP A 38 12.58 17.57 -12.64
N LEU A 39 11.83 18.19 -11.74
CA LEU A 39 11.27 17.49 -10.57
C LEU A 39 10.33 16.34 -10.93
N ARG A 40 9.76 16.33 -12.15
CA ARG A 40 8.93 15.22 -12.65
C ARG A 40 9.72 13.93 -12.88
N ASP A 41 11.03 14.04 -13.02
CA ASP A 41 11.94 12.90 -13.13
C ASP A 41 12.34 12.33 -11.77
N ASN A 42 11.95 12.97 -10.66
CA ASN A 42 12.11 12.45 -9.31
C ASN A 42 10.90 11.58 -8.92
N ARG A 43 11.04 10.26 -9.10
CA ARG A 43 9.98 9.28 -8.87
C ARG A 43 10.32 8.40 -7.68
N LEU A 44 9.54 8.54 -6.62
CA LEU A 44 9.58 7.63 -5.48
C LEU A 44 9.08 6.24 -5.89
N ARG A 45 9.45 5.21 -5.13
CA ARG A 45 9.05 3.81 -5.39
C ARG A 45 7.54 3.65 -5.43
N ALA A 46 7.09 2.64 -6.18
CA ALA A 46 5.66 2.44 -6.47
C ALA A 46 4.81 2.37 -5.20
N SER A 47 3.80 3.23 -5.13
CA SER A 47 2.74 3.21 -4.12
C SER A 47 1.58 4.09 -4.57
N ALA A 48 0.38 3.79 -4.12
CA ALA A 48 -0.81 4.59 -4.43
C ALA A 48 -1.76 4.66 -3.22
N LEU A 49 -2.51 5.75 -3.14
CA LEU A 49 -3.57 5.94 -2.16
C LEU A 49 -4.91 6.05 -2.87
N LEU A 50 -5.83 5.16 -2.54
CA LEU A 50 -7.18 5.13 -3.08
C LEU A 50 -8.16 5.65 -2.04
N HIS A 51 -8.96 6.63 -2.43
CA HIS A 51 -10.14 7.06 -1.70
C HIS A 51 -11.39 6.58 -2.42
N THR A 52 -12.28 5.96 -1.67
CA THR A 52 -13.65 5.65 -2.07
C THR A 52 -14.59 6.44 -1.18
N ASP A 53 -15.91 6.34 -1.38
CA ASP A 53 -16.89 6.97 -0.49
C ASP A 53 -16.77 6.47 0.96
N ASP A 54 -16.27 5.24 1.17
CA ASP A 54 -16.29 4.55 2.47
C ASP A 54 -14.90 4.35 3.08
N ALA A 55 -13.84 4.29 2.26
CA ALA A 55 -12.52 3.85 2.69
C ALA A 55 -11.36 4.64 2.09
N THR A 56 -10.30 4.80 2.87
CA THR A 56 -8.97 5.20 2.41
C THR A 56 -8.04 3.98 2.46
N ILE A 57 -7.56 3.57 1.31
CA ILE A 57 -6.79 2.33 1.12
C ILE A 57 -5.42 2.66 0.53
N LEU A 58 -4.37 2.24 1.21
CA LEU A 58 -3.00 2.35 0.71
C LEU A 58 -2.66 1.07 -0.07
N ILE A 59 -2.03 1.22 -1.23
CA ILE A 59 -1.51 0.10 -2.03
C ILE A 59 0.01 0.19 -2.00
N ASP A 60 0.64 -0.82 -1.41
CA ASP A 60 2.05 -0.91 -1.06
C ASP A 60 2.55 0.23 -0.16
N CYS A 61 3.46 -0.11 0.74
CA CYS A 61 4.04 0.80 1.74
C CYS A 61 5.56 0.62 1.75
N GLY A 62 6.21 1.12 0.69
CA GLY A 62 7.66 1.05 0.53
C GLY A 62 8.42 2.05 1.43
N PRO A 63 9.76 2.04 1.40
CA PRO A 63 10.60 2.87 2.28
C PRO A 63 10.44 4.38 2.04
N ASP A 64 9.82 4.77 0.94
CA ASP A 64 9.55 6.17 0.61
C ASP A 64 8.22 6.68 1.21
N PHE A 65 7.44 5.83 1.89
CA PHE A 65 6.09 6.13 2.39
C PHE A 65 6.02 7.44 3.17
N ARG A 66 6.95 7.68 4.10
CA ARG A 66 6.99 8.94 4.84
C ARG A 66 7.09 10.16 3.91
N THR A 67 8.01 10.12 2.96
CA THR A 67 8.19 11.21 2.00
C THR A 67 6.97 11.37 1.08
N GLN A 68 6.37 10.27 0.66
CA GLN A 68 5.17 10.23 -0.17
C GLN A 68 4.00 10.93 0.52
N MET A 69 3.73 10.60 1.79
CA MET A 69 2.63 11.19 2.56
C MET A 69 2.85 12.68 2.85
N LEU A 70 4.10 13.09 3.13
CA LEU A 70 4.46 14.49 3.32
C LEU A 70 4.27 15.30 2.01
N ARG A 71 4.68 14.76 0.86
CA ARG A 71 4.48 15.41 -0.44
C ARG A 71 3.01 15.50 -0.83
N ALA A 72 2.24 14.48 -0.56
CA ALA A 72 0.80 14.45 -0.83
C ALA A 72 -0.01 15.28 0.16
N ALA A 73 0.61 15.76 1.25
CA ALA A 73 -0.04 16.46 2.37
C ALA A 73 -1.23 15.67 2.95
N VAL A 74 -1.10 14.33 3.00
CA VAL A 74 -2.16 13.44 3.50
C VAL A 74 -1.85 13.04 4.92
N TYR A 75 -2.80 13.32 5.82
CA TYR A 75 -2.76 12.89 7.21
C TYR A 75 -4.16 12.58 7.73
N GLU A 76 -4.67 11.43 7.36
CA GLU A 76 -6.00 10.96 7.69
C GLU A 76 -5.98 9.45 8.04
N ARG A 77 -7.15 8.90 8.36
CA ARG A 77 -7.26 7.47 8.65
C ARG A 77 -6.96 6.64 7.40
N ILE A 78 -6.13 5.61 7.54
CA ILE A 78 -5.94 4.54 6.56
C ILE A 78 -6.75 3.33 7.03
N ASP A 79 -7.70 2.88 6.23
CA ASP A 79 -8.61 1.79 6.56
C ASP A 79 -8.04 0.41 6.23
N GLY A 80 -7.01 0.36 5.42
CA GLY A 80 -6.28 -0.85 5.08
C GLY A 80 -5.09 -0.59 4.18
N VAL A 81 -4.12 -1.49 4.24
CA VAL A 81 -2.98 -1.52 3.32
C VAL A 81 -3.04 -2.81 2.53
N LEU A 82 -3.06 -2.71 1.21
CA LEU A 82 -2.99 -3.84 0.30
C LEU A 82 -1.53 -4.02 -0.13
N ILE A 83 -0.92 -5.15 0.23
CA ILE A 83 0.46 -5.46 -0.15
C ILE A 83 0.45 -6.42 -1.34
N THR A 84 1.13 -6.02 -2.40
CA THR A 84 1.25 -6.85 -3.60
C THR A 84 2.19 -8.03 -3.37
N HIS A 85 3.33 -7.82 -2.72
CA HIS A 85 4.33 -8.83 -2.39
C HIS A 85 5.35 -8.32 -1.35
N GLU A 86 6.25 -9.20 -0.88
CA GLU A 86 7.14 -8.97 0.26
C GLU A 86 8.43 -8.21 -0.07
N HIS A 87 8.68 -7.78 -1.30
CA HIS A 87 9.89 -7.04 -1.63
C HIS A 87 9.98 -5.72 -0.85
N TYR A 88 11.21 -5.32 -0.49
CA TYR A 88 11.45 -4.21 0.41
C TYR A 88 10.86 -2.88 -0.09
N ASP A 89 10.91 -2.65 -1.38
CA ASP A 89 10.36 -1.47 -2.04
C ASP A 89 8.82 -1.36 -1.94
N HIS A 90 8.13 -2.46 -1.57
CA HIS A 90 6.69 -2.52 -1.34
C HIS A 90 6.30 -2.58 0.14
N VAL A 91 7.21 -2.97 1.05
CA VAL A 91 6.86 -3.17 2.47
C VAL A 91 7.76 -2.42 3.45
N GLY A 92 8.88 -1.84 3.00
CA GLY A 92 9.91 -1.28 3.87
C GLY A 92 9.48 -0.06 4.69
N GLY A 93 8.34 0.54 4.39
CA GLY A 93 7.77 1.70 5.09
C GLY A 93 6.66 1.37 6.10
N LEU A 94 6.34 0.09 6.32
CA LEU A 94 5.24 -0.29 7.23
C LEU A 94 5.41 0.23 8.66
N ASP A 95 6.64 0.44 9.12
CA ASP A 95 6.91 1.03 10.44
C ASP A 95 6.48 2.51 10.51
N ASP A 96 6.53 3.24 9.40
CA ASP A 96 6.10 4.63 9.29
C ASP A 96 4.57 4.81 9.32
N LEU A 97 3.80 3.73 9.42
CA LEU A 97 2.36 3.80 9.69
C LEU A 97 2.03 4.21 11.14
N ARG A 98 3.01 4.28 12.05
CA ARG A 98 2.80 4.66 13.46
C ARG A 98 1.96 5.92 13.64
N PRO A 99 2.21 7.05 12.96
CA PRO A 99 1.41 8.25 13.14
C PRO A 99 -0.07 8.04 12.78
N PHE A 100 -0.34 7.17 11.80
CA PHE A 100 -1.70 6.87 11.33
C PHE A 100 -2.45 5.94 12.29
N CYS A 101 -1.73 5.17 13.10
CA CYS A 101 -2.34 4.32 14.13
C CYS A 101 -3.04 5.09 15.26
N ARG A 102 -2.91 6.43 15.31
CA ARG A 102 -3.73 7.26 16.20
C ARG A 102 -5.21 7.25 15.82
N PHE A 103 -5.54 7.03 14.55
CA PHE A 103 -6.92 6.99 14.08
C PHE A 103 -7.56 5.61 14.32
N SER A 104 -6.83 4.53 14.06
CA SER A 104 -7.28 3.14 14.29
C SER A 104 -6.11 2.17 14.17
N GLU A 105 -6.30 0.90 14.56
CA GLU A 105 -5.41 -0.17 14.10
C GLU A 105 -5.56 -0.36 12.59
N ILE A 106 -4.47 -0.69 11.90
CA ILE A 106 -4.44 -0.76 10.44
C ILE A 106 -4.26 -2.21 10.00
N PRO A 107 -5.24 -2.79 9.31
CA PRO A 107 -5.10 -4.11 8.70
C PRO A 107 -4.15 -4.05 7.49
N ILE A 108 -3.26 -5.04 7.42
CA ILE A 108 -2.35 -5.27 6.29
C ILE A 108 -2.83 -6.52 5.57
N TYR A 109 -3.36 -6.34 4.38
CA TYR A 109 -3.87 -7.42 3.53
C TYR A 109 -2.77 -7.92 2.60
N SER A 110 -2.48 -9.19 2.62
CA SER A 110 -1.49 -9.84 1.77
C SER A 110 -1.80 -11.33 1.61
N ASP A 111 -1.13 -12.01 0.69
CA ASP A 111 -1.17 -13.47 0.67
C ASP A 111 -0.43 -14.08 1.87
N ALA A 112 -0.62 -15.38 2.09
CA ALA A 112 -0.02 -16.11 3.20
C ALA A 112 1.53 -16.11 3.15
N TYR A 113 2.11 -16.15 1.95
CA TYR A 113 3.56 -16.11 1.77
C TYR A 113 4.14 -14.78 2.23
N THR A 114 3.60 -13.67 1.73
CA THR A 114 3.99 -12.31 2.15
C THR A 114 3.75 -12.10 3.65
N ALA A 115 2.61 -12.55 4.19
CA ALA A 115 2.31 -12.45 5.62
C ALA A 115 3.36 -13.17 6.48
N ALA A 116 3.79 -14.37 6.08
CA ALA A 116 4.85 -15.11 6.77
C ALA A 116 6.18 -14.34 6.79
N HIS A 117 6.57 -13.75 5.65
CA HIS A 117 7.79 -12.94 5.55
C HIS A 117 7.72 -11.66 6.39
N LEU A 118 6.58 -10.99 6.44
CA LEU A 118 6.40 -9.81 7.29
C LEU A 118 6.53 -10.14 8.78
N ARG A 119 6.01 -11.29 9.24
CA ARG A 119 6.20 -11.75 10.63
C ARG A 119 7.68 -11.94 10.98
N VAL A 120 8.48 -12.43 10.04
CA VAL A 120 9.92 -12.61 10.23
C VAL A 120 10.69 -11.29 10.20
N ARG A 121 10.32 -10.39 9.28
CA ARG A 121 11.03 -9.09 9.13
C ARG A 121 10.71 -8.09 10.23
N MET A 122 9.49 -8.10 10.74
CA MET A 122 8.99 -7.13 11.73
C MET A 122 8.35 -7.86 12.92
N PRO A 123 9.08 -8.77 13.60
CA PRO A 123 8.49 -9.59 14.66
C PRO A 123 7.88 -8.74 15.76
N TYR A 124 8.49 -7.59 16.08
CA TYR A 124 8.01 -6.66 17.10
C TYR A 124 6.60 -6.09 16.84
N CYS A 125 6.13 -6.08 15.57
CA CYS A 125 4.79 -5.62 15.20
C CYS A 125 3.71 -6.70 15.39
N PHE A 126 4.10 -7.98 15.38
CA PHE A 126 3.17 -9.12 15.28
C PHE A 126 3.21 -10.09 16.46
N VAL A 127 3.81 -9.66 17.58
CA VAL A 127 3.79 -10.40 18.85
C VAL A 127 2.58 -9.99 19.71
N ASP A 128 2.16 -10.88 20.62
CA ASP A 128 1.00 -10.61 21.49
C ASP A 128 1.25 -9.41 22.42
N LYS A 129 2.45 -9.33 23.00
CA LYS A 129 2.86 -8.23 23.88
C LYS A 129 3.77 -7.27 23.14
N LYS A 130 3.17 -6.26 22.51
CA LYS A 130 3.90 -5.23 21.77
C LYS A 130 4.59 -4.23 22.69
N TYR A 131 5.78 -3.76 22.28
CA TYR A 131 6.44 -2.65 22.91
C TYR A 131 5.65 -1.35 22.63
N PRO A 132 5.52 -0.42 23.62
CA PRO A 132 4.89 0.87 23.39
C PRO A 132 5.60 1.66 22.28
N GLY A 133 4.84 2.21 21.34
CA GLY A 133 5.38 3.01 20.24
C GLY A 133 5.62 2.26 18.92
N VAL A 134 5.43 0.94 18.87
CA VAL A 134 5.39 0.24 17.58
C VAL A 134 4.07 0.51 16.85
N PRO A 135 4.02 0.39 15.51
CA PRO A 135 2.76 0.57 14.79
C PRO A 135 1.74 -0.50 15.19
N ARG A 136 0.50 -0.08 15.39
CA ARG A 136 -0.62 -0.98 15.65
C ARG A 136 -1.20 -1.48 14.34
N ILE A 137 -0.47 -2.42 13.75
CA ILE A 137 -0.83 -3.12 12.50
C ILE A 137 -1.09 -4.58 12.78
N TYR A 138 -1.90 -5.23 11.94
CA TYR A 138 -2.17 -6.66 12.01
C TYR A 138 -2.39 -7.25 10.62
N LEU A 139 -2.00 -8.50 10.43
CA LEU A 139 -2.07 -9.20 9.14
C LEU A 139 -3.46 -9.78 8.91
N ARG A 140 -3.96 -9.63 7.70
CA ARG A 140 -5.16 -10.26 7.14
C ARG A 140 -4.76 -10.99 5.87
N GLU A 141 -4.74 -12.31 5.94
CA GLU A 141 -4.42 -13.13 4.78
C GLU A 141 -5.59 -13.16 3.81
N VAL A 142 -5.31 -12.91 2.53
CA VAL A 142 -6.27 -12.92 1.42
C VAL A 142 -5.77 -13.86 0.33
N GLU A 143 -6.69 -14.37 -0.48
CA GLU A 143 -6.40 -15.32 -1.55
C GLU A 143 -6.84 -14.77 -2.90
N ALA A 144 -6.03 -14.97 -3.93
CA ALA A 144 -6.40 -14.64 -5.30
C ALA A 144 -7.74 -15.29 -5.70
N GLY A 145 -8.62 -14.51 -6.32
CA GLY A 145 -9.95 -14.96 -6.75
C GLY A 145 -11.01 -14.96 -5.64
N LYS A 146 -10.65 -14.70 -4.35
CA LYS A 146 -11.62 -14.60 -3.26
C LYS A 146 -11.84 -13.14 -2.86
N PRO A 147 -13.00 -12.55 -3.14
CA PRO A 147 -13.28 -11.16 -2.80
C PRO A 147 -13.34 -10.95 -1.28
N PHE A 148 -12.93 -9.78 -0.83
CA PHE A 148 -13.10 -9.31 0.54
C PHE A 148 -13.51 -7.83 0.54
N SER A 149 -13.76 -7.25 1.71
CA SER A 149 -14.19 -5.87 1.82
C SER A 149 -13.37 -5.10 2.84
N VAL A 150 -13.06 -3.84 2.51
CA VAL A 150 -12.51 -2.85 3.42
C VAL A 150 -13.54 -1.73 3.55
N ARG A 151 -14.15 -1.60 4.73
CA ARG A 151 -15.18 -0.56 5.01
C ARG A 151 -16.31 -0.49 3.99
N GLY A 152 -16.70 -1.59 3.39
CA GLY A 152 -17.75 -1.61 2.34
C GLY A 152 -17.20 -1.58 0.91
N THR A 153 -15.97 -1.15 0.70
CA THR A 153 -15.31 -1.22 -0.62
C THR A 153 -14.92 -2.67 -0.92
N GLU A 154 -15.51 -3.25 -1.97
CA GLU A 154 -15.17 -4.60 -2.43
C GLU A 154 -13.82 -4.63 -3.15
N ILE A 155 -13.01 -5.63 -2.84
CA ILE A 155 -11.66 -5.85 -3.38
C ILE A 155 -11.53 -7.30 -3.79
N LEU A 156 -11.12 -7.53 -5.04
CA LEU A 156 -10.79 -8.85 -5.55
C LEU A 156 -9.28 -8.96 -5.78
N PRO A 157 -8.56 -9.77 -4.99
CA PRO A 157 -7.16 -10.07 -5.27
C PRO A 157 -7.05 -10.91 -6.55
N VAL A 158 -6.09 -10.55 -7.40
CA VAL A 158 -5.83 -11.21 -8.68
C VAL A 158 -4.41 -11.73 -8.69
N ALA A 159 -4.21 -13.00 -9.03
CA ALA A 159 -2.88 -13.56 -9.18
C ALA A 159 -2.18 -12.95 -10.40
N VAL A 160 -0.98 -12.45 -10.19
CA VAL A 160 -0.09 -11.88 -11.20
C VAL A 160 1.29 -12.49 -11.03
N MET A 161 2.06 -12.62 -12.10
CA MET A 161 3.43 -13.13 -12.04
C MET A 161 4.45 -12.00 -12.11
N HIS A 162 5.35 -11.96 -11.13
CA HIS A 162 6.54 -11.11 -11.13
C HIS A 162 7.77 -12.01 -11.35
N GLY A 163 8.15 -12.18 -12.61
CA GLY A 163 9.10 -13.23 -12.99
C GLY A 163 8.54 -14.62 -12.66
N ARG A 164 9.14 -15.30 -11.67
CA ARG A 164 8.68 -16.62 -11.18
C ARG A 164 7.91 -16.53 -9.86
N LEU A 165 7.84 -15.33 -9.26
CA LEU A 165 7.13 -15.09 -8.01
C LEU A 165 5.66 -14.78 -8.29
N PRO A 166 4.70 -15.56 -7.77
CA PRO A 166 3.31 -15.14 -7.78
C PRO A 166 3.12 -13.99 -6.79
N ILE A 167 2.46 -12.94 -7.23
CA ILE A 167 2.14 -11.75 -6.45
C ILE A 167 0.66 -11.43 -6.56
N LEU A 168 0.15 -10.48 -5.77
CA LEU A 168 -1.21 -10.00 -5.86
C LEU A 168 -1.31 -8.67 -6.63
N GLY A 169 -2.20 -8.63 -7.61
CA GLY A 169 -2.85 -7.41 -8.04
C GLY A 169 -4.20 -7.26 -7.34
N TYR A 170 -4.82 -6.10 -7.44
CA TYR A 170 -6.12 -5.84 -6.80
C TYR A 170 -7.07 -5.17 -7.78
N ARG A 171 -8.25 -5.79 -8.00
CA ARG A 171 -9.40 -5.13 -8.65
C ARG A 171 -10.27 -4.55 -7.54
N ILE A 172 -10.58 -3.25 -7.63
CA ILE A 172 -11.33 -2.51 -6.62
C ILE A 172 -12.53 -1.86 -7.30
N GLY A 173 -13.70 -2.09 -6.72
CA GLY A 173 -14.97 -1.76 -7.34
C GLY A 173 -15.39 -2.77 -8.41
N GLY A 174 -16.62 -2.65 -8.91
CA GLY A 174 -17.21 -3.55 -9.91
C GLY A 174 -16.75 -3.29 -11.34
#